data_1bad17925f9e10c5421fafd9b50b137f
#
_entry.id   1bad17925f9e10c5421fafd9b50b137f
#
_cell.length_a   1.000
_cell.length_b   1.000
_cell.length_c   1.000
_cell.angle_alpha   90.00
_cell.angle_beta   90.00
_cell.angle_gamma   90.00
#
_symmetry.space_group_name_H-M   'P 1'
#
loop_
_entity.id
_entity.type
_entity.pdbx_description
1 polymer ?
#
loop_
_entity_poly.entity_id
_entity_poly.type
_entity_poly.pdbx_seq_one_letter_code
_entity_poly.pdbx_strand_id
1 'polypeptide(L)'
;MTKILVIPDVHGRSFWKEPCNNWEDKIIFLGDYHDPYGEYVDGEPNKAESLTNLRELAAFVENRRKISDVICLLGNHELPYFNGNGKCRFDYWQQKEVKELISSL
;
A
#
# COMPACT_ATOMS: atom_id res chain seq x y z
N MET A 1 -23.07 -16.19 -2.31
CA MET A 1 -22.35 -15.54 -3.44
C MET A 1 -21.17 -14.75 -2.89
N THR A 2 -20.00 -14.97 -3.45
CA THR A 2 -18.80 -14.22 -3.04
C THR A 2 -18.89 -12.78 -3.55
N LYS A 3 -18.67 -11.83 -2.65
CA LYS A 3 -18.58 -10.41 -3.00
C LYS A 3 -17.12 -9.98 -2.91
N ILE A 4 -16.68 -9.13 -3.82
CA ILE A 4 -15.30 -8.69 -3.89
C ILE A 4 -15.25 -7.18 -3.74
N LEU A 5 -14.45 -6.71 -2.77
CA LEU A 5 -14.11 -5.31 -2.62
C LEU A 5 -12.79 -5.05 -3.34
N VAL A 6 -12.76 -4.09 -4.26
CA VAL A 6 -11.56 -3.70 -4.99
C VAL A 6 -11.09 -2.34 -4.51
N ILE A 7 -9.84 -2.27 -4.06
CA ILE A 7 -9.22 -1.02 -3.61
C ILE A 7 -8.25 -0.55 -4.70
N PRO A 8 -8.48 0.62 -5.31
CA PRO A 8 -7.57 1.16 -6.32
C PRO A 8 -6.27 1.69 -5.71
N ASP A 9 -5.47 2.38 -6.50
CA ASP A 9 -4.16 2.89 -6.13
C ASP A 9 -4.17 3.64 -4.79
N VAL A 10 -3.39 3.17 -3.82
CA VAL A 10 -3.38 3.71 -2.46
C VAL A 10 -2.50 4.97 -2.35
N HIS A 11 -1.28 4.92 -2.87
CA HIS A 11 -0.31 6.02 -2.83
C HIS A 11 -0.17 6.69 -1.45
N GLY A 12 -0.03 5.86 -0.41
CA GLY A 12 0.16 6.34 0.94
C GLY A 12 -1.07 6.94 1.62
N ARG A 13 -2.24 6.86 1.00
CA ARG A 13 -3.49 7.40 1.55
C ARG A 13 -4.22 6.36 2.38
N SER A 14 -5.07 6.81 3.27
CA SER A 14 -5.77 5.93 4.22
C SER A 14 -7.23 5.61 3.84
N PHE A 15 -7.66 5.98 2.64
CA PHE A 15 -9.06 5.80 2.22
C PHE A 15 -9.54 4.35 2.25
N TRP A 16 -8.61 3.40 2.18
CA TRP A 16 -8.93 1.96 2.20
C TRP A 16 -9.43 1.47 3.55
N LYS A 17 -9.13 2.18 4.64
CA LYS A 17 -9.41 1.70 6.01
C LYS A 17 -10.89 1.50 6.29
N GLU A 18 -11.72 2.50 5.99
CA GLU A 18 -13.14 2.40 6.26
C GLU A 18 -13.84 1.30 5.47
N PRO A 19 -13.73 1.25 4.12
CA PRO A 19 -14.39 0.19 3.37
C PRO A 19 -13.86 -1.21 3.73
N CYS A 20 -12.56 -1.36 3.94
CA CYS A 20 -11.99 -2.66 4.29
C CYS A 20 -12.42 -3.14 5.67
N ASN A 21 -12.51 -2.24 6.65
CA ASN A 21 -12.93 -2.60 8.00
C ASN A 21 -14.41 -2.99 8.07
N ASN A 22 -15.22 -2.52 7.13
CA ASN A 22 -16.64 -2.83 7.04
C ASN A 22 -16.94 -3.95 6.04
N TRP A 23 -15.92 -4.63 5.53
CA TRP A 23 -16.06 -5.69 4.54
C TRP A 23 -15.70 -7.05 5.13
N GLU A 24 -16.54 -8.06 4.90
CA GLU A 24 -16.37 -9.39 5.48
C GLU A 24 -15.93 -10.47 4.48
N ASP A 25 -15.91 -10.15 3.18
CA ASP A 25 -15.60 -11.09 2.12
C ASP A 25 -14.25 -10.74 1.47
N LYS A 26 -13.99 -11.23 0.27
CA LYS A 26 -12.73 -11.08 -0.44
C LYS A 26 -12.37 -9.63 -0.76
N ILE A 27 -11.10 -9.28 -0.58
CA ILE A 27 -10.57 -7.95 -0.89
C ILE A 27 -9.42 -8.08 -1.89
N ILE A 28 -9.41 -7.21 -2.90
CA ILE A 28 -8.31 -7.11 -3.88
C ILE A 28 -7.77 -5.68 -3.85
N PHE A 29 -6.47 -5.55 -3.56
CA PHE A 29 -5.74 -4.29 -3.70
C PHE A 29 -5.03 -4.27 -5.05
N LEU A 30 -5.19 -3.19 -5.82
CA LEU A 30 -4.65 -3.12 -7.19
C LEU A 30 -3.18 -2.73 -7.27
N GLY A 31 -2.56 -2.33 -6.17
CA GLY A 31 -1.16 -1.94 -6.15
C GLY A 31 -0.95 -0.45 -5.91
N ASP A 32 0.28 0.03 -6.18
CA ASP A 32 0.69 1.41 -5.95
C ASP A 32 0.38 1.86 -4.52
N TYR A 33 0.96 1.13 -3.54
CA TYR A 33 0.68 1.33 -2.12
C TYR A 33 1.39 2.52 -1.51
N HIS A 34 2.53 2.88 -2.06
CA HIS A 34 3.43 3.91 -1.54
C HIS A 34 3.59 5.03 -2.56
N ASP A 35 4.58 5.94 -2.37
CA ASP A 35 4.85 7.07 -3.26
C ASP A 35 3.64 8.03 -3.36
N PRO A 36 3.43 8.89 -2.35
CA PRO A 36 2.23 9.73 -2.26
C PRO A 36 2.10 10.75 -3.39
N TYR A 37 0.86 11.03 -3.75
CA TYR A 37 0.51 12.06 -4.73
C TYR A 37 0.12 13.35 -4.03
N GLY A 38 0.62 14.49 -4.52
CA GLY A 38 0.05 15.81 -4.27
C GLY A 38 -0.12 16.29 -2.83
N GLU A 39 0.24 15.47 -1.86
CA GLU A 39 0.23 15.83 -0.46
C GLU A 39 1.64 16.16 -0.04
N TYR A 40 1.83 17.40 0.45
CA TYR A 40 3.17 17.89 0.77
C TYR A 40 3.22 18.39 2.20
N VAL A 41 4.39 18.18 2.82
CA VAL A 41 4.79 18.83 4.06
C VAL A 41 6.07 19.60 3.75
N ASP A 42 6.05 20.92 3.96
CA ASP A 42 7.17 21.82 3.65
C ASP A 42 7.68 21.69 2.20
N GLY A 43 6.74 21.51 1.25
CA GLY A 43 7.08 21.45 -0.17
C GLY A 43 7.51 20.07 -0.66
N GLU A 44 7.57 19.07 0.22
CA GLU A 44 7.97 17.69 -0.14
C GLU A 44 6.80 16.73 0.03
N PRO A 45 6.76 15.63 -0.76
CA PRO A 45 5.75 14.59 -0.57
C PRO A 45 5.76 14.03 0.86
N ASN A 46 4.60 13.76 1.41
CA ASN A 46 4.49 13.25 2.79
C ASN A 46 4.87 11.75 2.85
N LYS A 47 6.14 11.48 2.72
CA LYS A 47 6.68 10.11 2.66
C LYS A 47 6.65 9.41 4.02
N ALA A 48 6.79 10.15 5.11
CA ALA A 48 6.73 9.57 6.45
C ALA A 48 5.34 9.03 6.75
N GLU A 49 4.30 9.79 6.44
CA GLU A 49 2.91 9.35 6.62
C GLU A 49 2.57 8.21 5.67
N SER A 50 3.06 8.25 4.44
CA SER A 50 2.92 7.17 3.47
C SER A 50 3.53 5.86 3.99
N LEU A 51 4.70 5.91 4.60
CA LEU A 51 5.34 4.74 5.19
C LEU A 51 4.53 4.19 6.37
N THR A 52 4.01 5.07 7.23
CA THR A 52 3.14 4.67 8.33
C THR A 52 1.89 3.97 7.80
N ASN A 53 1.28 4.52 6.76
CA ASN A 53 0.11 3.90 6.12
C ASN A 53 0.44 2.52 5.54
N LEU A 54 1.61 2.36 4.92
CA LEU A 54 2.04 1.07 4.38
C LEU A 54 2.23 0.03 5.50
N ARG A 55 2.81 0.43 6.63
CA ARG A 55 2.93 -0.44 7.81
C ARG A 55 1.56 -0.90 8.31
N GLU A 56 0.60 0.01 8.38
CA GLU A 56 -0.76 -0.30 8.82
C GLU A 56 -1.47 -1.21 7.82
N LEU A 57 -1.27 -0.99 6.52
CA LEU A 57 -1.84 -1.83 5.46
C LEU A 57 -1.29 -3.26 5.55
N ALA A 58 0.03 -3.40 5.72
CA ALA A 58 0.66 -4.71 5.85
C ALA A 58 0.11 -5.48 7.07
N ALA A 59 -0.05 -4.80 8.21
CA ALA A 59 -0.63 -5.39 9.41
C ALA A 59 -2.10 -5.79 9.18
N PHE A 60 -2.88 -4.96 8.52
CA PHE A 60 -4.26 -5.27 8.18
C PHE A 60 -4.35 -6.53 7.31
N VAL A 61 -3.55 -6.61 6.26
CA VAL A 61 -3.55 -7.75 5.33
C VAL A 61 -3.19 -9.04 6.06
N GLU A 62 -2.14 -9.00 6.89
CA GLU A 62 -1.73 -10.17 7.67
C GLU A 62 -2.85 -10.70 8.55
N ASN A 63 -3.52 -9.80 9.28
CA ASN A 63 -4.63 -10.18 10.17
C ASN A 63 -5.85 -10.64 9.39
N ARG A 64 -6.21 -9.97 8.31
CA ARG A 64 -7.40 -10.29 7.53
C ARG A 64 -7.28 -11.64 6.82
N ARG A 65 -6.07 -12.02 6.38
CA ARG A 65 -5.83 -13.31 5.73
C ARG A 65 -6.10 -14.51 6.63
N LYS A 66 -6.19 -14.29 7.93
CA LYS A 66 -6.57 -15.35 8.86
C LYS A 66 -8.06 -15.74 8.77
N ILE A 67 -8.89 -14.86 8.22
CA ILE A 67 -10.36 -15.06 8.19
C ILE A 67 -10.95 -14.96 6.78
N SER A 68 -10.28 -14.34 5.83
CA SER A 68 -10.78 -14.21 4.44
C SER A 68 -9.63 -14.01 3.46
N ASP A 69 -9.94 -14.09 2.15
CA ASP A 69 -8.94 -13.93 1.10
C ASP A 69 -8.64 -12.46 0.86
N VAL A 70 -7.35 -12.12 0.86
CA VAL A 70 -6.86 -10.81 0.46
C VAL A 70 -5.80 -11.00 -0.61
N ILE A 71 -6.00 -10.41 -1.78
CA ILE A 71 -5.07 -10.43 -2.90
C ILE A 71 -4.47 -9.04 -3.04
N CYS A 72 -3.14 -8.97 -3.05
CA CYS A 72 -2.40 -7.71 -3.24
C CYS A 72 -1.59 -7.80 -4.53
N LEU A 73 -1.97 -6.99 -5.53
CA LEU A 73 -1.26 -6.89 -6.79
C LEU A 73 -0.13 -5.88 -6.67
N LEU A 74 0.87 -5.97 -7.55
CA LEU A 74 1.95 -4.99 -7.63
C LEU A 74 1.66 -3.99 -8.74
N GLY A 75 1.78 -2.71 -8.43
CA GLY A 75 1.67 -1.64 -9.41
C GLY A 75 3.05 -1.18 -9.88
N ASN A 76 3.07 -0.16 -10.75
CA ASN A 76 4.32 0.38 -11.30
C ASN A 76 5.16 1.13 -10.27
N HIS A 77 4.59 1.57 -9.14
CA HIS A 77 5.32 2.26 -8.07
C HIS A 77 6.01 1.30 -7.09
N GLU A 78 5.67 0.00 -7.07
CA GLU A 78 6.37 -1.00 -6.26
C GLU A 78 7.64 -1.50 -6.93
N LEU A 79 7.66 -1.63 -8.25
CA LEU A 79 8.81 -2.19 -8.98
C LEU A 79 10.14 -1.47 -8.69
N PRO A 80 10.22 -0.13 -8.61
CA PRO A 80 11.47 0.56 -8.29
C PRO A 80 12.08 0.15 -6.96
N TYR A 81 11.27 -0.21 -5.97
CA TYR A 81 11.77 -0.65 -4.67
C TYR A 81 12.43 -2.02 -4.72
N PHE A 82 12.11 -2.84 -5.72
CA PHE A 82 12.75 -4.14 -5.93
C PHE A 82 13.97 -4.07 -6.83
N ASN A 83 13.97 -3.22 -7.87
CA ASN A 83 15.06 -3.18 -8.84
C ASN A 83 16.02 -1.98 -8.67
N GLY A 84 15.71 -1.05 -7.77
CA GLY A 84 16.54 0.12 -7.50
C GLY A 84 16.47 1.23 -8.55
N ASN A 85 15.59 1.11 -9.55
CA ASN A 85 15.45 2.12 -10.62
C ASN A 85 14.42 3.17 -10.21
N GLY A 86 14.80 4.01 -9.25
CA GLY A 86 13.91 5.05 -8.73
C GLY A 86 13.47 6.04 -9.80
N LYS A 87 12.17 6.40 -9.72
CA LYS A 87 11.55 7.45 -10.54
C LYS A 87 10.96 8.51 -9.61
N CYS A 88 10.16 9.43 -10.16
CA CYS A 88 9.53 10.46 -9.34
C CYS A 88 8.83 9.83 -8.12
N ARG A 89 8.94 10.44 -6.97
CA ARG A 89 8.40 10.03 -5.68
C ARG A 89 9.06 8.80 -5.04
N PHE A 90 10.00 8.13 -5.72
CA PHE A 90 10.79 7.05 -5.10
C PHE A 90 11.67 7.61 -3.98
N ASP A 91 11.73 6.92 -2.84
CA ASP A 91 12.54 7.32 -1.70
C ASP A 91 13.59 6.27 -1.36
N TYR A 92 14.86 6.57 -1.66
CA TYR A 92 15.97 5.65 -1.40
C TYR A 92 16.14 5.35 0.10
N TRP A 93 15.82 6.30 0.97
CA TRP A 93 15.97 6.13 2.41
C TRP A 93 14.97 5.11 2.98
N GLN A 94 13.84 4.94 2.31
CA GLN A 94 12.79 4.01 2.72
C GLN A 94 12.85 2.69 1.96
N GLN A 95 13.74 2.55 0.99
CA GLN A 95 13.75 1.41 0.06
C GLN A 95 13.72 0.06 0.76
N LYS A 96 14.57 -0.13 1.76
CA LYS A 96 14.68 -1.42 2.46
C LYS A 96 13.38 -1.79 3.16
N GLU A 97 12.82 -0.87 3.95
CA GLU A 97 11.60 -1.14 4.69
C GLU A 97 10.39 -1.29 3.77
N VAL A 98 10.25 -0.43 2.76
CA VAL A 98 9.16 -0.52 1.79
C VAL A 98 9.20 -1.86 1.07
N LYS A 99 10.38 -2.29 0.63
CA LYS A 99 10.55 -3.60 -0.02
C LYS A 99 10.12 -4.74 0.89
N GLU A 100 10.52 -4.70 2.16
CA GLU A 100 10.14 -5.72 3.14
C GLU A 100 8.63 -5.76 3.38
N LEU A 101 8.00 -4.59 3.52
CA LEU A 101 6.56 -4.49 3.73
C LEU A 101 5.77 -4.99 2.51
N ILE A 102 6.16 -4.57 1.30
CA ILE A 102 5.52 -5.03 0.07
C ILE A 102 5.69 -6.54 -0.10
N SER A 103 6.86 -7.08 0.24
CA SER A 103 7.10 -8.53 0.15
C SER A 103 6.20 -9.32 1.08
N SER A 104 5.69 -8.70 2.16
CA SER A 104 4.76 -9.35 3.09
C SER A 104 3.31 -9.35 2.57
N LEU A 105 3.01 -8.55 1.58
CA LEU A 105 1.69 -8.49 0.97
C LEU A 105 1.49 -9.62 -0.04
#